data_3861514cf42fd330abe58ab266dd16c2
#
_entry.id   3861514cf42fd330abe58ab266dd16c2
#
_cell.length_a   1.000
_cell.length_b   1.000
_cell.length_c   1.000
_cell.angle_alpha   90.00
_cell.angle_beta   90.00
_cell.angle_gamma   90.00
#
_symmetry.space_group_name_H-M   'P 1'
#
loop_
_entity.id
_entity.type
_entity.pdbx_description
1 polymer ?
#
loop_
_entity_poly.entity_id
_entity_poly.type
_entity_poly.pdbx_seq_one_letter_code
_entity_poly.pdbx_strand_id
1 'polypeptide(L)'
;MKYKNSIVAVGTLIMFLSCATNPLTGKKTLAFVSNNEIFPSAFAQYDQFLSENKVVNGTSDSEMIQRVGQRIAVAAERWLNANGHEGYLKDYKWEYNLVNDNTVNAWCMPGGKIVFYTGILPIAQNETGVAAIMGHEVAHALANHGQQRMSAAYIQQGLAVAGNIAIKDEQTRGIFNQSYGVGSNVLGMLPFSRSHESQSDEFGLTLMAIAGYNPDEAAELWKRMKANSGGEGPPEFLSTHPSNDTRISNLQGWAPKSKAEAKKFGVTSFRPLGEF
;
A
#
# COMPACT_ATOMS: atom_id res chain seq x y z
N MET A 1 37.66 -16.53 19.66
CA MET A 1 36.97 -17.15 18.50
C MET A 1 35.55 -17.65 18.80
N LYS A 2 35.24 -18.19 19.97
CA LYS A 2 33.92 -18.78 20.32
C LYS A 2 32.76 -17.75 20.28
N TYR A 3 32.96 -16.48 20.63
CA TYR A 3 31.90 -15.45 20.63
C TYR A 3 31.50 -14.93 19.23
N LYS A 4 32.40 -14.96 18.23
CA LYS A 4 32.06 -14.57 16.86
C LYS A 4 31.05 -15.51 16.22
N ASN A 5 31.18 -16.82 16.45
CA ASN A 5 30.25 -17.82 15.91
C ASN A 5 28.87 -17.78 16.58
N SER A 6 28.82 -17.41 17.88
CA SER A 6 27.55 -17.26 18.61
C SER A 6 26.75 -16.05 18.13
N ILE A 7 27.40 -14.90 17.82
CA ILE A 7 26.75 -13.69 17.32
C ILE A 7 26.20 -13.94 15.90
N VAL A 8 26.95 -14.63 15.05
CA VAL A 8 26.48 -15.00 13.70
C VAL A 8 25.29 -15.96 13.76
N ALA A 9 25.33 -16.96 14.64
CA ALA A 9 24.24 -17.92 14.80
C ALA A 9 22.96 -17.27 15.35
N VAL A 10 23.06 -16.34 16.30
CA VAL A 10 21.92 -15.60 16.84
C VAL A 10 21.36 -14.64 15.77
N GLY A 11 22.20 -13.94 15.02
CA GLY A 11 21.77 -13.07 13.91
C GLY A 11 21.04 -13.83 12.81
N THR A 12 21.51 -15.03 12.45
CA THR A 12 20.88 -15.89 11.45
C THR A 12 19.54 -16.45 11.97
N LEU A 13 19.45 -16.81 13.23
CA LEU A 13 18.20 -17.31 13.84
C LEU A 13 17.12 -16.21 13.89
N ILE A 14 17.49 -14.98 14.22
CA ILE A 14 16.57 -13.83 14.23
C ILE A 14 16.02 -13.57 12.82
N MET A 15 16.84 -13.69 11.77
CA MET A 15 16.38 -13.51 10.38
C MET A 15 15.34 -14.55 9.94
N PHE A 16 15.44 -15.81 10.42
CA PHE A 16 14.46 -16.86 10.08
C PHE A 16 13.13 -16.72 10.81
N LEU A 17 13.12 -16.09 12.00
CA LEU A 17 11.91 -15.85 12.79
C LEU A 17 11.11 -14.62 12.31
N SER A 18 11.68 -13.81 11.41
CA SER A 18 11.15 -12.48 11.01
C SER A 18 10.45 -12.48 9.65
N CYS A 19 10.24 -13.64 9.03
CA CYS A 19 9.59 -13.75 7.73
C CYS A 19 8.08 -13.96 7.89
N ALA A 20 7.28 -12.99 7.47
CA ALA A 20 5.85 -13.16 7.26
C ALA A 20 5.59 -13.77 5.86
N THR A 21 4.48 -14.50 5.72
CA THR A 21 4.02 -14.90 4.40
C THR A 21 3.04 -13.84 3.89
N ASN A 22 3.31 -13.27 2.72
CA ASN A 22 2.39 -12.37 2.06
C ASN A 22 1.15 -13.19 1.61
N PRO A 23 -0.05 -12.91 2.12
CA PRO A 23 -1.24 -13.72 1.83
C PRO A 23 -1.67 -13.63 0.37
N LEU A 24 -1.29 -12.55 -0.33
CA LEU A 24 -1.67 -12.33 -1.72
C LEU A 24 -0.80 -13.12 -2.71
N THR A 25 0.46 -13.40 -2.34
CA THR A 25 1.43 -14.04 -3.25
C THR A 25 1.98 -15.37 -2.75
N GLY A 26 1.74 -15.72 -1.48
CA GLY A 26 2.34 -16.86 -0.80
C GLY A 26 3.85 -16.73 -0.55
N LYS A 27 4.48 -15.62 -0.98
CA LYS A 27 5.92 -15.42 -0.83
C LYS A 27 6.30 -15.02 0.58
N LYS A 28 7.46 -15.48 1.03
CA LYS A 28 8.08 -15.01 2.27
C LYS A 28 8.55 -13.58 2.09
N THR A 29 8.19 -12.72 3.02
CA THR A 29 8.57 -11.30 3.05
C THR A 29 9.18 -10.96 4.39
N LEU A 30 10.09 -9.99 4.37
CA LEU A 30 10.73 -9.50 5.56
C LEU A 30 9.80 -8.49 6.25
N ALA A 31 9.14 -8.93 7.31
CA ALA A 31 8.25 -8.09 8.11
C ALA A 31 8.46 -8.43 9.59
N PHE A 32 9.29 -7.65 10.28
CA PHE A 32 9.61 -7.85 11.70
C PHE A 32 8.50 -7.41 12.63
N VAL A 33 7.68 -6.46 12.17
CA VAL A 33 6.61 -5.89 12.97
C VAL A 33 5.34 -6.67 12.70
N SER A 34 4.79 -7.28 13.73
CA SER A 34 3.53 -8.04 13.63
C SER A 34 2.32 -7.08 13.57
N ASN A 35 1.17 -7.60 13.10
CA ASN A 35 -0.08 -6.84 13.12
C ASN A 35 -0.48 -6.41 14.55
N ASN A 36 -0.22 -7.25 15.55
CA ASN A 36 -0.52 -6.95 16.94
C ASN A 36 0.28 -5.74 17.47
N GLU A 37 1.46 -5.51 16.93
CA GLU A 37 2.32 -4.39 17.32
C GLU A 37 1.97 -3.11 16.53
N ILE A 38 1.71 -3.24 15.22
CA ILE A 38 1.53 -2.06 14.36
C ILE A 38 0.10 -1.50 14.41
N PHE A 39 -0.94 -2.33 14.54
CA PHE A 39 -2.33 -1.88 14.49
C PHE A 39 -2.69 -0.87 15.58
N PRO A 40 -2.32 -1.05 16.86
CA PRO A 40 -2.62 -0.05 17.89
C PRO A 40 -2.01 1.32 17.58
N SER A 41 -0.76 1.34 17.09
CA SER A 41 -0.10 2.59 16.70
C SER A 41 -0.74 3.22 15.47
N ALA A 42 -1.08 2.41 14.45
CA ALA A 42 -1.76 2.89 13.26
C ALA A 42 -3.13 3.49 13.58
N PHE A 43 -3.90 2.85 14.47
CA PHE A 43 -5.20 3.35 14.89
C PHE A 43 -5.09 4.67 15.66
N ALA A 44 -4.15 4.78 16.60
CA ALA A 44 -3.93 6.01 17.34
C ALA A 44 -3.49 7.17 16.43
N GLN A 45 -2.59 6.92 15.48
CA GLN A 45 -2.16 7.91 14.48
C GLN A 45 -3.31 8.33 13.55
N TYR A 46 -4.17 7.38 13.18
CA TYR A 46 -5.35 7.67 12.37
C TYR A 46 -6.35 8.57 13.12
N ASP A 47 -6.65 8.24 14.37
CA ASP A 47 -7.56 9.02 15.20
C ASP A 47 -7.01 10.44 15.44
N GLN A 48 -5.70 10.57 15.67
CA GLN A 48 -5.03 11.86 15.76
C GLN A 48 -5.16 12.65 14.45
N PHE A 49 -4.86 12.02 13.31
CA PHE A 49 -4.98 12.65 12.00
C PHE A 49 -6.40 13.16 11.75
N LEU A 50 -7.44 12.39 12.05
CA LEU A 50 -8.82 12.83 11.89
C LEU A 50 -9.19 14.00 12.81
N SER A 51 -8.61 14.06 14.01
CA SER A 51 -8.84 15.17 14.95
C SER A 51 -8.22 16.49 14.49
N GLU A 52 -7.15 16.41 13.68
CA GLU A 52 -6.41 17.57 13.16
C GLU A 52 -6.90 18.03 11.77
N ASN A 53 -7.76 17.24 11.11
CA ASN A 53 -8.18 17.47 9.75
C ASN A 53 -9.70 17.59 9.62
N LYS A 54 -10.16 18.30 8.59
CA LYS A 54 -11.59 18.51 8.34
C LYS A 54 -12.21 17.30 7.65
N VAL A 55 -12.79 16.38 8.42
CA VAL A 55 -13.53 15.24 7.89
C VAL A 55 -14.84 15.70 7.25
N VAL A 56 -15.14 15.21 6.06
CA VAL A 56 -16.36 15.47 5.29
C VAL A 56 -17.36 14.34 5.55
N ASN A 57 -18.52 14.68 6.10
CA ASN A 57 -19.57 13.72 6.42
C ASN A 57 -20.91 14.14 5.80
N GLY A 58 -21.78 13.17 5.50
CA GLY A 58 -23.16 13.40 5.05
C GLY A 58 -23.25 13.98 3.63
N THR A 59 -22.21 13.86 2.84
CA THR A 59 -22.21 14.22 1.42
C THR A 59 -22.24 12.98 0.52
N SER A 60 -22.71 13.12 -0.72
CA SER A 60 -22.68 12.04 -1.72
C SER A 60 -21.29 11.41 -1.87
N ASP A 61 -20.25 12.26 -1.84
CA ASP A 61 -18.86 11.82 -1.97
C ASP A 61 -18.40 11.00 -0.76
N SER A 62 -18.68 11.48 0.47
CA SER A 62 -18.33 10.75 1.67
C SER A 62 -19.06 9.40 1.75
N GLU A 63 -20.34 9.36 1.37
CA GLU A 63 -21.13 8.12 1.28
C GLU A 63 -20.60 7.17 0.21
N MET A 64 -20.14 7.70 -0.94
CA MET A 64 -19.50 6.93 -1.99
C MET A 64 -18.22 6.27 -1.48
N ILE A 65 -17.33 7.01 -0.79
CA ILE A 65 -16.09 6.47 -0.21
C ILE A 65 -16.41 5.32 0.76
N GLN A 66 -17.38 5.49 1.65
CA GLN A 66 -17.80 4.45 2.59
C GLN A 66 -18.35 3.22 1.87
N ARG A 67 -19.23 3.41 0.90
CA ARG A 67 -19.83 2.32 0.12
C ARG A 67 -18.80 1.53 -0.68
N VAL A 68 -17.87 2.21 -1.34
CA VAL A 68 -16.78 1.57 -2.08
C VAL A 68 -15.87 0.80 -1.14
N GLY A 69 -15.47 1.43 -0.02
CA GLY A 69 -14.60 0.79 0.97
C GLY A 69 -15.21 -0.50 1.54
N GLN A 70 -16.49 -0.47 1.91
CA GLN A 70 -17.20 -1.66 2.40
C GLN A 70 -17.23 -2.78 1.36
N ARG A 71 -17.47 -2.46 0.08
CA ARG A 71 -17.47 -3.46 -1.01
C ARG A 71 -16.11 -4.07 -1.24
N ILE A 72 -15.05 -3.26 -1.22
CA ILE A 72 -13.67 -3.74 -1.37
C ILE A 72 -13.27 -4.61 -0.17
N ALA A 73 -13.61 -4.24 1.06
CA ALA A 73 -13.34 -5.05 2.26
C ALA A 73 -14.02 -6.42 2.20
N VAL A 74 -15.30 -6.47 1.79
CA VAL A 74 -16.03 -7.74 1.57
C VAL A 74 -15.38 -8.57 0.46
N ALA A 75 -14.95 -7.93 -0.64
CA ALA A 75 -14.24 -8.63 -1.72
C ALA A 75 -12.92 -9.22 -1.24
N ALA A 76 -12.17 -8.47 -0.42
CA ALA A 76 -10.91 -8.92 0.18
C ALA A 76 -11.13 -10.14 1.09
N GLU A 77 -12.14 -10.10 1.97
CA GLU A 77 -12.47 -11.22 2.86
C GLU A 77 -12.85 -12.47 2.06
N ARG A 78 -13.73 -12.32 1.06
CA ARG A 78 -14.14 -13.43 0.20
C ARG A 78 -12.96 -14.06 -0.53
N TRP A 79 -12.07 -13.23 -1.08
CA TRP A 79 -10.90 -13.71 -1.79
C TRP A 79 -9.93 -14.43 -0.84
N LEU A 80 -9.63 -13.85 0.32
CA LEU A 80 -8.73 -14.43 1.32
C LEU A 80 -9.25 -15.78 1.83
N ASN A 81 -10.54 -15.87 2.18
CA ASN A 81 -11.15 -17.10 2.63
C ASN A 81 -11.10 -18.20 1.55
N ALA A 82 -11.38 -17.86 0.28
CA ALA A 82 -11.30 -18.79 -0.83
C ALA A 82 -9.89 -19.29 -1.15
N ASN A 83 -8.86 -18.57 -0.67
CA ASN A 83 -7.45 -18.90 -0.86
C ASN A 83 -6.75 -19.44 0.40
N GLY A 84 -7.51 -19.89 1.40
CA GLY A 84 -6.99 -20.56 2.60
C GLY A 84 -6.43 -19.62 3.67
N HIS A 85 -6.91 -18.37 3.69
CA HIS A 85 -6.53 -17.35 4.66
C HIS A 85 -7.71 -16.92 5.53
N GLU A 86 -8.58 -17.88 5.94
CA GLU A 86 -9.71 -17.60 6.82
C GLU A 86 -9.25 -16.90 8.11
N GLY A 87 -9.98 -15.86 8.50
CA GLY A 87 -9.70 -15.08 9.69
C GLY A 87 -8.50 -14.12 9.58
N TYR A 88 -7.89 -13.97 8.41
CA TYR A 88 -6.78 -13.02 8.22
C TYR A 88 -7.17 -11.59 8.62
N LEU A 89 -8.41 -11.19 8.34
CA LEU A 89 -8.93 -9.84 8.61
C LEU A 89 -9.57 -9.67 10.00
N LYS A 90 -9.51 -10.65 10.88
CA LYS A 90 -10.20 -10.64 12.20
C LYS A 90 -9.87 -9.43 13.09
N ASP A 91 -8.64 -8.92 12.97
CA ASP A 91 -8.14 -7.80 13.77
C ASP A 91 -8.20 -6.45 13.01
N TYR A 92 -8.66 -6.47 11.75
CA TYR A 92 -8.87 -5.26 10.96
C TYR A 92 -10.07 -4.47 11.50
N LYS A 93 -9.92 -3.14 11.57
CA LYS A 93 -10.98 -2.21 11.96
C LYS A 93 -11.23 -1.23 10.82
N TRP A 94 -11.91 -1.70 9.80
CA TRP A 94 -12.18 -0.94 8.59
C TRP A 94 -12.86 0.39 8.90
N GLU A 95 -12.30 1.46 8.37
CA GLU A 95 -12.84 2.80 8.46
C GLU A 95 -12.46 3.61 7.23
N TYR A 96 -13.40 4.38 6.68
CA TYR A 96 -13.26 5.06 5.41
C TYR A 96 -13.69 6.50 5.60
N ASN A 97 -12.76 7.44 5.53
CA ASN A 97 -13.03 8.85 5.70
C ASN A 97 -12.62 9.66 4.47
N LEU A 98 -13.44 10.68 4.14
CA LEU A 98 -13.12 11.71 3.19
C LEU A 98 -12.68 12.94 3.97
N VAL A 99 -11.52 13.50 3.64
CA VAL A 99 -10.96 14.71 4.25
C VAL A 99 -10.96 15.84 3.25
N ASN A 100 -11.39 17.03 3.68
CA ASN A 100 -11.39 18.23 2.86
C ASN A 100 -9.97 18.79 2.72
N ASP A 101 -9.26 18.31 1.72
CA ASP A 101 -7.92 18.74 1.35
C ASP A 101 -7.79 18.70 -0.18
N ASN A 102 -7.21 19.73 -0.77
CA ASN A 102 -7.03 19.85 -2.22
C ASN A 102 -5.86 19.00 -2.75
N THR A 103 -5.08 18.41 -1.86
CA THR A 103 -4.00 17.49 -2.24
C THR A 103 -4.57 16.27 -2.96
N VAL A 104 -3.98 15.91 -4.07
CA VAL A 104 -4.33 14.69 -4.80
C VAL A 104 -3.69 13.52 -4.07
N ASN A 105 -4.41 12.94 -3.11
CA ASN A 105 -3.90 11.83 -2.31
C ASN A 105 -5.02 10.92 -1.77
N ALA A 106 -4.65 9.68 -1.50
CA ALA A 106 -5.39 8.70 -0.71
C ALA A 106 -4.39 7.73 -0.07
N TRP A 107 -4.74 7.12 1.04
CA TRP A 107 -3.85 6.15 1.70
C TRP A 107 -4.63 5.18 2.58
N CYS A 108 -4.02 4.01 2.83
CA CYS A 108 -4.52 3.01 3.75
C CYS A 108 -3.43 2.63 4.76
N MET A 109 -3.72 2.84 6.05
CA MET A 109 -2.86 2.35 7.13
C MET A 109 -3.10 0.86 7.41
N PRO A 110 -2.12 0.17 8.02
CA PRO A 110 -2.30 -1.19 8.51
C PRO A 110 -3.55 -1.32 9.38
N GLY A 111 -4.30 -2.41 9.18
CA GLY A 111 -5.55 -2.64 9.92
C GLY A 111 -6.80 -2.00 9.30
N GLY A 112 -6.70 -1.40 8.09
CA GLY A 112 -7.86 -0.99 7.30
C GLY A 112 -8.37 0.43 7.59
N LYS A 113 -7.51 1.34 8.02
CA LYS A 113 -7.82 2.75 8.22
C LYS A 113 -7.51 3.54 6.94
N ILE A 114 -8.53 4.06 6.28
CA ILE A 114 -8.44 4.62 4.93
C ILE A 114 -8.90 6.07 4.90
N VAL A 115 -8.12 6.90 4.23
CA VAL A 115 -8.45 8.30 3.95
C VAL A 115 -8.36 8.56 2.46
N PHE A 116 -9.35 9.28 1.96
CA PHE A 116 -9.33 9.96 0.67
C PHE A 116 -9.35 11.46 0.90
N TYR A 117 -8.60 12.21 0.12
CA TYR A 117 -8.67 13.66 0.09
C TYR A 117 -9.62 14.11 -1.02
N THR A 118 -10.33 15.21 -0.80
CA THR A 118 -11.25 15.74 -1.82
C THR A 118 -10.53 16.05 -3.14
N GLY A 119 -9.25 16.41 -3.09
CA GLY A 119 -8.44 16.71 -4.28
C GLY A 119 -8.23 15.55 -5.25
N ILE A 120 -8.42 14.29 -4.81
CA ILE A 120 -8.28 13.13 -5.72
C ILE A 120 -9.57 12.83 -6.51
N LEU A 121 -10.73 13.30 -6.03
CA LEU A 121 -12.03 12.98 -6.63
C LEU A 121 -12.18 13.45 -8.08
N PRO A 122 -11.72 14.66 -8.47
CA PRO A 122 -11.76 15.10 -9.87
C PRO A 122 -10.97 14.20 -10.83
N ILE A 123 -9.95 13.49 -10.32
CA ILE A 123 -9.14 12.54 -11.11
C ILE A 123 -9.78 11.16 -11.12
N ALA A 124 -10.35 10.73 -9.99
CA ALA A 124 -11.13 9.50 -9.90
C ALA A 124 -12.35 9.54 -10.82
N GLN A 125 -13.01 10.71 -10.95
CA GLN A 125 -14.15 11.03 -11.82
C GLN A 125 -15.45 10.26 -11.52
N ASN A 126 -15.38 9.05 -10.97
CA ASN A 126 -16.56 8.22 -10.74
C ASN A 126 -16.30 7.17 -9.64
N GLU A 127 -17.36 6.48 -9.21
CA GLU A 127 -17.28 5.44 -8.17
C GLU A 127 -16.32 4.31 -8.56
N THR A 128 -16.21 3.97 -9.85
CA THR A 128 -15.30 2.92 -10.33
C THR A 128 -13.84 3.36 -10.26
N GLY A 129 -13.54 4.65 -10.54
CA GLY A 129 -12.21 5.23 -10.33
C GLY A 129 -11.82 5.28 -8.85
N VAL A 130 -12.76 5.61 -7.97
CA VAL A 130 -12.55 5.50 -6.51
C VAL A 130 -12.25 4.05 -6.12
N ALA A 131 -12.96 3.08 -6.69
CA ALA A 131 -12.73 1.65 -6.42
C ALA A 131 -11.35 1.17 -6.90
N ALA A 132 -10.83 1.72 -7.99
CA ALA A 132 -9.49 1.41 -8.46
C ALA A 132 -8.41 1.89 -7.46
N ILE A 133 -8.54 3.12 -6.94
CA ILE A 133 -7.65 3.65 -5.91
C ILE A 133 -7.80 2.84 -4.61
N MET A 134 -9.03 2.64 -4.15
CA MET A 134 -9.34 1.90 -2.91
C MET A 134 -8.79 0.48 -2.95
N GLY A 135 -8.97 -0.24 -4.07
CA GLY A 135 -8.45 -1.58 -4.25
C GLY A 135 -6.92 -1.64 -4.20
N HIS A 136 -6.25 -0.66 -4.81
CA HIS A 136 -4.80 -0.52 -4.77
C HIS A 136 -4.29 -0.29 -3.34
N GLU A 137 -4.88 0.64 -2.60
CA GLU A 137 -4.51 0.95 -1.22
C GLU A 137 -4.77 -0.22 -0.27
N VAL A 138 -5.92 -0.87 -0.40
CA VAL A 138 -6.24 -2.07 0.38
C VAL A 138 -5.26 -3.21 0.07
N ALA A 139 -4.87 -3.40 -1.18
CA ALA A 139 -3.87 -4.41 -1.54
C ALA A 139 -2.49 -4.13 -0.89
N HIS A 140 -2.06 -2.86 -0.79
CA HIS A 140 -0.86 -2.50 -0.02
C HIS A 140 -0.95 -2.91 1.45
N ALA A 141 -2.09 -2.67 2.10
CA ALA A 141 -2.31 -3.03 3.49
C ALA A 141 -2.35 -4.55 3.70
N LEU A 142 -3.06 -5.30 2.83
CA LEU A 142 -3.14 -6.75 2.88
C LEU A 142 -1.80 -7.45 2.64
N ALA A 143 -0.99 -6.92 1.72
CA ALA A 143 0.34 -7.43 1.42
C ALA A 143 1.39 -7.06 2.48
N ASN A 144 1.01 -6.30 3.51
CA ASN A 144 1.90 -5.80 4.56
C ASN A 144 3.08 -4.96 4.02
N HIS A 145 2.86 -4.21 2.93
CA HIS A 145 3.93 -3.41 2.32
C HIS A 145 4.46 -2.33 3.27
N GLY A 146 3.61 -1.75 4.13
CA GLY A 146 4.03 -0.83 5.19
C GLY A 146 5.00 -1.47 6.18
N GLN A 147 4.71 -2.67 6.68
CA GLN A 147 5.58 -3.42 7.59
C GLN A 147 6.90 -3.79 6.93
N GLN A 148 6.87 -4.16 5.64
CA GLN A 148 8.10 -4.45 4.89
C GLN A 148 8.99 -3.21 4.77
N ARG A 149 8.42 -2.03 4.50
CA ARG A 149 9.17 -0.75 4.47
C ARG A 149 9.76 -0.41 5.84
N MET A 150 8.99 -0.54 6.92
CA MET A 150 9.49 -0.32 8.28
C MET A 150 10.63 -1.27 8.62
N SER A 151 10.48 -2.55 8.28
CA SER A 151 11.54 -3.54 8.51
C SER A 151 12.81 -3.22 7.75
N ALA A 152 12.70 -2.79 6.50
CA ALA A 152 13.83 -2.33 5.71
C ALA A 152 14.52 -1.10 6.32
N ALA A 153 13.73 -0.13 6.82
CA ALA A 153 14.25 1.05 7.50
C ALA A 153 15.00 0.69 8.80
N TYR A 154 14.49 -0.24 9.60
CA TYR A 154 15.18 -0.70 10.81
C TYR A 154 16.50 -1.41 10.50
N ILE A 155 16.54 -2.27 9.47
CA ILE A 155 17.81 -2.88 9.02
C ILE A 155 18.81 -1.81 8.60
N GLN A 156 18.35 -0.85 7.82
CA GLN A 156 19.17 0.26 7.34
C GLN A 156 19.75 1.07 8.51
N GLN A 157 18.94 1.43 9.50
CA GLN A 157 19.40 2.10 10.71
C GLN A 157 20.42 1.24 11.49
N GLY A 158 20.14 -0.05 11.64
CA GLY A 158 21.06 -0.99 12.30
C GLY A 158 22.41 -1.10 11.57
N LEU A 159 22.40 -1.14 10.24
CA LEU A 159 23.63 -1.15 9.43
C LEU A 159 24.40 0.18 9.54
N ALA A 160 23.71 1.33 9.62
CA ALA A 160 24.33 2.62 9.85
C ALA A 160 25.06 2.67 11.18
N VAL A 161 24.39 2.22 12.26
CA VAL A 161 25.00 2.14 13.61
C VAL A 161 26.18 1.19 13.62
N ALA A 162 26.03 -0.01 13.05
CA ALA A 162 27.12 -0.99 12.98
C ALA A 162 28.32 -0.48 12.19
N GLY A 163 28.10 0.20 11.06
CA GLY A 163 29.15 0.83 10.27
C GLY A 163 29.90 1.91 11.06
N ASN A 164 29.18 2.78 11.76
CA ASN A 164 29.79 3.82 12.59
C ASN A 164 30.62 3.26 13.76
N ILE A 165 30.23 2.12 14.32
CA ILE A 165 30.99 1.43 15.37
C ILE A 165 32.22 0.72 14.81
N ALA A 166 32.11 0.11 13.62
CA ALA A 166 33.17 -0.69 13.02
C ALA A 166 34.29 0.17 12.39
N ILE A 167 33.94 1.34 11.84
CA ILE A 167 34.89 2.25 11.19
C ILE A 167 35.55 3.15 12.25
N LYS A 168 36.77 2.84 12.54
CA LYS A 168 37.56 3.58 13.56
C LYS A 168 38.15 4.87 13.06
N ASP A 169 38.49 4.93 11.77
CA ASP A 169 39.02 6.12 11.12
C ASP A 169 37.93 7.15 10.86
N GLU A 170 38.15 8.38 11.34
CA GLU A 170 37.13 9.44 11.32
C GLU A 170 36.81 9.94 9.90
N GLN A 171 37.83 10.02 9.03
CA GLN A 171 37.66 10.44 7.65
C GLN A 171 36.86 9.38 6.86
N THR A 172 37.22 8.11 7.00
CA THR A 172 36.52 6.99 6.38
C THR A 172 35.08 6.89 6.90
N ARG A 173 34.84 7.14 8.20
CA ARG A 173 33.51 7.20 8.79
C ARG A 173 32.68 8.35 8.25
N GLY A 174 33.32 9.52 8.04
CA GLY A 174 32.68 10.68 7.38
C GLY A 174 32.21 10.35 5.96
N ILE A 175 33.06 9.72 5.14
CA ILE A 175 32.73 9.27 3.77
C ILE A 175 31.62 8.22 3.81
N PHE A 176 31.71 7.25 4.74
CA PHE A 176 30.66 6.24 4.93
C PHE A 176 29.30 6.88 5.24
N ASN A 177 29.26 7.81 6.22
CA ASN A 177 28.02 8.46 6.62
C ASN A 177 27.44 9.32 5.50
N GLN A 178 28.27 10.01 4.72
CA GLN A 178 27.82 10.78 3.58
C GLN A 178 27.26 9.88 2.47
N SER A 179 28.00 8.85 2.10
CA SER A 179 27.58 7.90 1.04
C SER A 179 26.40 7.07 1.46
N TYR A 180 26.40 6.59 2.72
CA TYR A 180 25.30 5.80 3.29
C TYR A 180 24.08 6.67 3.51
N GLY A 181 24.22 7.90 4.02
CA GLY A 181 23.12 8.84 4.24
C GLY A 181 22.39 9.21 2.96
N VAL A 182 23.11 9.48 1.86
CA VAL A 182 22.51 9.71 0.54
C VAL A 182 21.83 8.46 0.02
N GLY A 183 22.51 7.31 0.06
CA GLY A 183 21.94 6.02 -0.37
C GLY A 183 20.75 5.59 0.47
N SER A 184 20.79 5.84 1.78
CA SER A 184 19.73 5.45 2.70
C SER A 184 18.50 6.33 2.59
N ASN A 185 18.64 7.62 2.39
CA ASN A 185 17.52 8.51 2.11
C ASN A 185 16.81 8.12 0.80
N VAL A 186 17.58 7.75 -0.22
CA VAL A 186 17.03 7.25 -1.49
C VAL A 186 16.31 5.91 -1.28
N LEU A 187 16.86 4.98 -0.48
CA LEU A 187 16.25 3.66 -0.23
C LEU A 187 15.10 3.70 0.80
N GLY A 188 15.19 4.56 1.82
CA GLY A 188 14.19 4.66 2.90
C GLY A 188 13.03 5.59 2.61
N MET A 189 13.25 6.60 1.75
CA MET A 189 12.23 7.57 1.32
C MET A 189 11.66 7.25 -0.07
N LEU A 190 12.20 6.21 -0.74
CA LEU A 190 11.65 5.80 -2.03
C LEU A 190 10.19 5.41 -1.87
N PRO A 191 9.38 5.77 -2.87
CA PRO A 191 8.04 5.21 -3.04
C PRO A 191 8.08 3.69 -2.90
N PHE A 192 6.96 3.05 -2.63
CA PHE A 192 6.88 1.59 -2.60
C PHE A 192 7.66 0.99 -3.78
N SER A 193 8.41 -0.08 -3.52
CA SER A 193 9.22 -0.68 -4.60
C SER A 193 8.33 -0.98 -5.81
N ARG A 194 8.90 -0.96 -7.02
CA ARG A 194 8.15 -1.30 -8.25
C ARG A 194 7.42 -2.63 -8.15
N SER A 195 7.96 -3.57 -7.37
CA SER A 195 7.30 -4.86 -7.14
C SER A 195 6.09 -4.74 -6.22
N HIS A 196 6.12 -3.86 -5.21
CA HIS A 196 4.97 -3.58 -4.35
C HIS A 196 3.85 -2.91 -5.15
N GLU A 197 4.20 -1.92 -5.99
CA GLU A 197 3.23 -1.27 -6.88
C GLU A 197 2.56 -2.28 -7.83
N SER A 198 3.37 -3.12 -8.50
CA SER A 198 2.82 -4.15 -9.41
C SER A 198 1.93 -5.16 -8.68
N GLN A 199 2.28 -5.55 -7.46
CA GLN A 199 1.41 -6.41 -6.63
C GLN A 199 0.11 -5.72 -6.28
N SER A 200 0.17 -4.47 -5.82
CA SER A 200 -1.02 -3.72 -5.43
C SER A 200 -1.92 -3.42 -6.62
N ASP A 201 -1.37 -3.17 -7.80
CA ASP A 201 -2.14 -3.03 -9.02
C ASP A 201 -2.86 -4.33 -9.40
N GLU A 202 -2.14 -5.47 -9.48
CA GLU A 202 -2.73 -6.76 -9.88
C GLU A 202 -3.81 -7.21 -8.90
N PHE A 203 -3.55 -7.12 -7.59
CA PHE A 203 -4.53 -7.50 -6.58
C PHE A 203 -5.63 -6.48 -6.41
N GLY A 204 -5.33 -5.18 -6.51
CA GLY A 204 -6.32 -4.12 -6.51
C GLY A 204 -7.36 -4.29 -7.61
N LEU A 205 -6.92 -4.64 -8.84
CA LEU A 205 -7.81 -4.99 -9.94
C LEU A 205 -8.71 -6.19 -9.61
N THR A 206 -8.14 -7.21 -8.97
CA THR A 206 -8.90 -8.41 -8.57
C THR A 206 -9.96 -8.07 -7.51
N LEU A 207 -9.59 -7.29 -6.49
CA LEU A 207 -10.51 -6.87 -5.44
C LEU A 207 -11.64 -6.00 -5.98
N MET A 208 -11.34 -4.99 -6.83
CA MET A 208 -12.37 -4.15 -7.42
C MET A 208 -13.31 -4.94 -8.33
N ALA A 209 -12.79 -5.92 -9.08
CA ALA A 209 -13.61 -6.78 -9.92
C ALA A 209 -14.54 -7.67 -9.10
N ILE A 210 -14.07 -8.29 -8.01
CA ILE A 210 -14.90 -9.08 -7.09
C ILE A 210 -15.95 -8.21 -6.38
N ALA A 211 -15.64 -6.93 -6.14
CA ALA A 211 -16.57 -5.94 -5.61
C ALA A 211 -17.62 -5.46 -6.64
N GLY A 212 -17.53 -5.90 -7.90
CA GLY A 212 -18.47 -5.57 -8.98
C GLY A 212 -18.12 -4.31 -9.77
N TYR A 213 -16.90 -3.76 -9.61
CA TYR A 213 -16.41 -2.62 -10.38
C TYR A 213 -15.62 -3.09 -11.60
N ASN A 214 -15.72 -2.32 -12.71
CA ASN A 214 -15.01 -2.67 -13.94
C ASN A 214 -13.50 -2.41 -13.81
N PRO A 215 -12.63 -3.43 -13.85
CA PRO A 215 -11.19 -3.23 -13.68
C PRO A 215 -10.51 -2.49 -14.84
N ASP A 216 -11.17 -2.30 -16.00
CA ASP A 216 -10.62 -1.49 -17.11
C ASP A 216 -10.42 -0.02 -16.68
N GLU A 217 -11.21 0.47 -15.72
CA GLU A 217 -11.11 1.84 -15.19
C GLU A 217 -9.74 2.15 -14.57
N ALA A 218 -9.07 1.16 -14.01
CA ALA A 218 -7.77 1.41 -13.38
C ALA A 218 -6.73 1.95 -14.38
N ALA A 219 -6.69 1.42 -15.60
CA ALA A 219 -5.80 1.95 -16.62
C ALA A 219 -6.17 3.38 -17.03
N GLU A 220 -7.47 3.68 -17.15
CA GLU A 220 -7.96 5.03 -17.47
C GLU A 220 -7.67 6.02 -16.34
N LEU A 221 -7.85 5.62 -15.10
CA LEU A 221 -7.46 6.40 -13.92
C LEU A 221 -5.96 6.77 -13.98
N TRP A 222 -5.08 5.79 -14.23
CA TRP A 222 -3.64 6.06 -14.29
C TRP A 222 -3.22 6.93 -15.47
N LYS A 223 -3.96 6.91 -16.59
CA LYS A 223 -3.78 7.90 -17.69
C LYS A 223 -4.13 9.31 -17.21
N ARG A 224 -5.25 9.47 -16.49
CA ARG A 224 -5.64 10.76 -15.93
C ARG A 224 -4.65 11.26 -14.87
N MET A 225 -4.18 10.38 -13.98
CA MET A 225 -3.12 10.69 -13.02
C MET A 225 -1.85 11.20 -13.71
N LYS A 226 -1.42 10.50 -14.78
CA LYS A 226 -0.25 10.90 -15.57
C LYS A 226 -0.45 12.26 -16.25
N ALA A 227 -1.62 12.49 -16.85
CA ALA A 227 -1.94 13.76 -17.49
C ALA A 227 -1.97 14.94 -16.50
N ASN A 228 -2.38 14.69 -15.25
CA ASN A 228 -2.43 15.70 -14.18
C ASN A 228 -1.04 16.00 -13.56
N SER A 229 0.02 15.27 -13.92
CA SER A 229 1.38 15.44 -13.39
C SER A 229 2.20 16.55 -14.08
N GLY A 230 1.62 17.31 -15.00
CA GLY A 230 2.29 18.35 -15.80
C GLY A 230 2.46 19.74 -15.15
N GLY A 231 2.21 19.88 -13.82
CA GLY A 231 2.36 21.10 -13.05
C GLY A 231 3.73 21.29 -12.40
N GLU A 232 3.81 22.09 -11.32
CA GLU A 232 5.05 22.38 -10.56
C GLU A 232 5.67 21.16 -9.82
N GLY A 233 5.22 19.96 -10.09
CA GLY A 233 5.69 18.70 -9.54
C GLY A 233 4.63 17.61 -9.65
N PRO A 234 4.99 16.31 -9.46
CA PRO A 234 4.00 15.26 -9.46
C PRO A 234 3.07 15.43 -8.23
N PRO A 235 1.74 15.15 -8.38
CA PRO A 235 0.83 15.05 -7.25
C PRO A 235 1.41 14.14 -6.15
N GLU A 236 1.07 14.40 -4.89
CA GLU A 236 1.60 13.64 -3.75
C GLU A 236 1.36 12.13 -3.89
N PHE A 237 0.20 11.74 -4.39
CA PHE A 237 -0.11 10.35 -4.72
C PHE A 237 0.91 9.73 -5.69
N LEU A 238 1.33 10.46 -6.72
CA LEU A 238 2.32 9.98 -7.69
C LEU A 238 3.76 9.98 -7.14
N SER A 239 4.05 10.74 -6.09
CA SER A 239 5.36 10.71 -5.43
C SER A 239 5.57 9.39 -4.68
N THR A 240 4.51 8.80 -4.14
CA THR A 240 4.51 7.50 -3.44
C THR A 240 4.18 6.34 -4.37
N HIS A 241 3.37 6.57 -5.41
CA HIS A 241 2.89 5.59 -6.40
C HIS A 241 3.19 6.05 -7.84
N PRO A 242 4.43 5.94 -8.32
CA PRO A 242 4.81 6.46 -9.63
C PRO A 242 4.02 5.84 -10.79
N SER A 243 3.55 6.70 -11.70
CA SER A 243 2.90 6.28 -12.94
C SER A 243 3.89 6.24 -14.11
N ASN A 244 3.78 5.20 -14.94
CA ASN A 244 4.50 5.11 -16.21
C ASN A 244 3.68 4.29 -17.22
N ASP A 245 4.10 4.31 -18.49
CA ASP A 245 3.39 3.61 -19.55
C ASP A 245 3.39 2.08 -19.36
N THR A 246 4.44 1.52 -18.76
CA THR A 246 4.50 0.11 -18.38
C THR A 246 3.41 -0.25 -17.38
N ARG A 247 3.18 0.58 -16.37
CA ARG A 247 2.12 0.38 -15.38
C ARG A 247 0.74 0.35 -16.04
N ILE A 248 0.45 1.35 -16.90
CA ILE A 248 -0.81 1.44 -17.64
C ILE A 248 -1.02 0.20 -18.52
N SER A 249 0.02 -0.22 -19.27
CA SER A 249 -0.02 -1.42 -20.11
C SER A 249 -0.26 -2.69 -19.29
N ASN A 250 0.37 -2.82 -18.13
CA ASN A 250 0.18 -3.97 -17.24
C ASN A 250 -1.26 -4.03 -16.72
N LEU A 251 -1.83 -2.91 -16.27
CA LEU A 251 -3.22 -2.83 -15.82
C LEU A 251 -4.19 -3.28 -16.90
N GLN A 252 -4.00 -2.83 -18.15
CA GLN A 252 -4.80 -3.28 -19.30
C GLN A 252 -4.66 -4.78 -19.52
N GLY A 253 -3.44 -5.32 -19.40
CA GLY A 253 -3.18 -6.76 -19.57
C GLY A 253 -3.78 -7.63 -18.46
N TRP A 254 -3.87 -7.12 -17.22
CA TRP A 254 -4.41 -7.86 -16.07
C TRP A 254 -5.94 -7.77 -15.93
N ALA A 255 -6.58 -6.74 -16.46
CA ALA A 255 -8.01 -6.55 -16.31
C ALA A 255 -8.85 -7.76 -16.79
N PRO A 256 -8.57 -8.43 -17.92
CA PRO A 256 -9.30 -9.64 -18.31
C PRO A 256 -9.15 -10.80 -17.31
N LYS A 257 -7.97 -10.97 -16.71
CA LYS A 257 -7.70 -11.98 -15.68
C LYS A 257 -8.51 -11.67 -14.42
N SER A 258 -8.56 -10.41 -13.99
CA SER A 258 -9.34 -9.99 -12.83
C SER A 258 -10.84 -10.19 -13.03
N LYS A 259 -11.36 -9.92 -14.24
CA LYS A 259 -12.74 -10.25 -14.61
C LYS A 259 -13.03 -11.76 -14.56
N ALA A 260 -12.08 -12.58 -15.04
CA ALA A 260 -12.20 -14.04 -14.98
C ALA A 260 -12.16 -14.55 -13.54
N GLU A 261 -11.34 -13.96 -12.69
CA GLU A 261 -11.29 -14.29 -11.26
C GLU A 261 -12.61 -13.93 -10.57
N ALA A 262 -13.15 -12.74 -10.82
CA ALA A 262 -14.41 -12.27 -10.24
C ALA A 262 -15.60 -13.22 -10.57
N LYS A 263 -15.61 -13.87 -11.74
CA LYS A 263 -16.62 -14.88 -12.11
C LYS A 263 -16.65 -16.06 -11.13
N LYS A 264 -15.52 -16.46 -10.56
CA LYS A 264 -15.46 -17.53 -9.54
C LYS A 264 -16.21 -17.15 -8.27
N PHE A 265 -16.38 -15.83 -8.02
CA PHE A 265 -17.13 -15.26 -6.92
C PHE A 265 -18.56 -14.86 -7.30
N GLY A 266 -19.05 -15.30 -8.48
CA GLY A 266 -20.41 -15.05 -8.94
C GLY A 266 -20.61 -13.65 -9.55
N VAL A 267 -19.53 -12.88 -9.81
CA VAL A 267 -19.62 -11.57 -10.44
C VAL A 267 -19.45 -11.72 -11.94
N THR A 268 -20.55 -11.54 -12.69
CA THR A 268 -20.61 -11.72 -14.15
C THR A 268 -20.85 -10.41 -14.92
N SER A 269 -21.25 -9.35 -14.21
CA SER A 269 -21.42 -8.00 -14.76
C SER A 269 -20.71 -6.99 -13.88
N PHE A 270 -20.26 -5.92 -14.49
CA PHE A 270 -19.49 -4.87 -13.83
C PHE A 270 -20.18 -3.53 -14.01
N ARG A 271 -20.04 -2.64 -13.04
CA ARG A 271 -20.50 -1.26 -13.16
C ARG A 271 -19.86 -0.60 -14.38
N PRO A 272 -20.60 0.21 -15.15
CA PRO A 272 -20.07 0.86 -16.33
C PRO A 272 -18.90 1.82 -15.97
N LEU A 273 -18.09 2.10 -16.99
CA LEU A 273 -17.10 3.17 -16.97
C LEU A 273 -17.85 4.49 -17.14
N GLY A 274 -17.75 5.38 -16.18
CA GLY A 274 -18.33 6.73 -16.27
C GLY A 274 -19.80 6.82 -15.86
N GLU A 275 -20.04 7.83 -15.12
CA GLU A 275 -21.16 8.64 -14.69
C GLU A 275 -21.19 8.79 -13.17
N PHE A 276 -21.05 10.04 -12.72
CA PHE A 276 -21.43 10.47 -11.38
C PHE A 276 -22.94 10.57 -11.30
#